data_9ecff5e8c78ce6db4824ba9302a3a248
#
_entry.id   9ecff5e8c78ce6db4824ba9302a3a248
#
_cell.length_a   1.000
_cell.length_b   1.000
_cell.length_c   1.000
_cell.angle_alpha   90.00
_cell.angle_beta   90.00
_cell.angle_gamma   90.00
#
_symmetry.space_group_name_H-M   'P 1'
#
loop_
_entity.id
_entity.type
_entity.pdbx_description
1 polymer ?
#
loop_
_entity_poly.entity_id
_entity_poly.type
_entity_poly.pdbx_seq_one_letter_code
_entity_poly.pdbx_strand_id
1 'polypeptide(L)'
;MLKKILYTFIFTFFSIFYALADTTDQKWMKKVEVTKSGDHCVDDKNCFNRYHPKIPPVAKANPGDMIILHTRDALDTGFRLDSTSDDLATVDLGLVHPMTGPVYIKGAKRGDALEVTIIDIAPDEYGYTVIAPGFGFLRDVFPDPYIVNWRLTRIGAVSDGMPGITIPYEAFPGSIGVLPGEPEIKKWKSREADLAAASGVVLGPSAGGALPTKVCGEKGSHKDDCLRTIPPRENGGNMDVQQQQIGTKIVFPCFIDGCGLFAGDIHYAQGDGEVSGTAIEMGSVLTVRVKILTGKGKGMDMPVTIGNDQIIDMEPTRY
;
A
#
# COMPACT_ATOMS: atom_id res chain seq x y z
N MET A 1 -38.97 -27.71 -44.62
CA MET A 1 -37.53 -27.44 -44.80
C MET A 1 -37.19 -25.94 -44.63
N LEU A 2 -38.13 -25.07 -44.20
CA LEU A 2 -37.95 -23.59 -44.10
C LEU A 2 -37.84 -23.03 -42.69
N LYS A 3 -37.88 -23.85 -41.64
CA LYS A 3 -37.82 -23.38 -40.22
C LYS A 3 -36.43 -23.50 -39.54
N LYS A 4 -35.43 -24.06 -40.19
CA LYS A 4 -34.06 -24.20 -39.60
C LYS A 4 -33.05 -23.13 -40.06
N ILE A 5 -33.40 -22.26 -40.99
CA ILE A 5 -32.48 -21.22 -41.49
C ILE A 5 -32.62 -19.89 -40.74
N LEU A 6 -33.72 -19.69 -40.01
CA LEU A 6 -33.96 -18.42 -39.31
C LEU A 6 -33.28 -18.28 -37.95
N TYR A 7 -32.79 -19.36 -37.34
CA TYR A 7 -32.13 -19.31 -36.02
C TYR A 7 -30.61 -19.08 -36.07
N THR A 8 -29.99 -19.29 -37.24
CA THR A 8 -28.52 -19.14 -37.36
C THR A 8 -28.10 -17.69 -37.67
N PHE A 9 -29.00 -16.84 -38.13
CA PHE A 9 -28.68 -15.43 -38.45
C PHE A 9 -28.84 -14.45 -37.28
N ILE A 10 -29.56 -14.81 -36.21
CA ILE A 10 -29.78 -13.96 -35.07
C ILE A 10 -28.61 -14.05 -34.08
N PHE A 11 -27.86 -15.15 -34.03
CA PHE A 11 -26.74 -15.33 -33.13
C PHE A 11 -25.42 -14.65 -33.57
N THR A 12 -25.27 -14.38 -34.87
CA THR A 12 -24.06 -13.72 -35.39
C THR A 12 -24.10 -12.18 -35.29
N PHE A 13 -25.26 -11.57 -35.13
CA PHE A 13 -25.37 -10.11 -34.99
C PHE A 13 -25.18 -9.60 -33.56
N PHE A 14 -25.39 -10.47 -32.56
CA PHE A 14 -25.19 -10.08 -31.15
C PHE A 14 -23.73 -10.17 -30.71
N SER A 15 -22.88 -10.96 -31.38
CA SER A 15 -21.45 -11.11 -31.05
C SER A 15 -20.58 -9.95 -31.55
N ILE A 16 -21.05 -9.12 -32.48
CA ILE A 16 -20.29 -8.02 -33.07
C ILE A 16 -20.46 -6.73 -32.25
N PHE A 17 -21.56 -6.59 -31.46
CA PHE A 17 -21.80 -5.41 -30.66
C PHE A 17 -21.05 -5.38 -29.31
N TYR A 18 -20.56 -6.52 -28.81
CA TYR A 18 -19.77 -6.58 -27.58
C TYR A 18 -18.28 -6.28 -27.79
N ALA A 19 -17.77 -6.33 -29.00
CA ALA A 19 -16.35 -6.11 -29.32
C ALA A 19 -16.02 -4.64 -29.66
N LEU A 20 -17.00 -3.77 -29.81
CA LEU A 20 -16.78 -2.36 -30.22
C LEU A 20 -16.92 -1.33 -29.09
N ALA A 21 -17.26 -1.77 -27.87
CA ALA A 21 -17.46 -0.83 -26.74
C ALA A 21 -16.18 -0.53 -25.95
N ASP A 22 -15.05 -1.20 -26.18
CA ASP A 22 -13.87 -1.10 -25.33
C ASP A 22 -12.63 -0.45 -25.98
N THR A 23 -12.72 -0.01 -27.24
CA THR A 23 -11.54 0.53 -27.94
C THR A 23 -11.47 2.06 -27.95
N THR A 24 -12.48 2.78 -27.49
CA THR A 24 -12.50 4.26 -27.54
C THR A 24 -11.94 4.91 -26.30
N ASP A 25 -11.89 4.25 -25.15
CA ASP A 25 -11.39 4.84 -23.88
C ASP A 25 -9.88 4.75 -23.66
N GLN A 26 -9.18 3.85 -24.38
CA GLN A 26 -7.74 3.69 -24.19
C GLN A 26 -6.89 4.85 -24.77
N LYS A 27 -7.43 5.66 -25.66
CA LYS A 27 -6.65 6.67 -26.38
C LYS A 27 -6.29 7.92 -25.55
N TRP A 28 -6.88 8.08 -24.38
CA TRP A 28 -6.74 9.30 -23.54
C TRP A 28 -6.16 9.07 -22.15
N MET A 29 -5.92 7.82 -21.74
CA MET A 29 -5.33 7.52 -20.44
C MET A 29 -3.86 7.93 -20.44
N LYS A 30 -3.54 8.87 -19.55
CA LYS A 30 -2.13 9.25 -19.32
C LYS A 30 -1.52 8.31 -18.27
N LYS A 31 -0.22 8.10 -18.41
CA LYS A 31 0.58 7.49 -17.36
C LYS A 31 1.17 8.60 -16.49
N VAL A 32 0.99 8.47 -15.20
CA VAL A 32 1.63 9.31 -14.18
C VAL A 32 2.55 8.40 -13.39
N GLU A 33 3.83 8.52 -13.60
CA GLU A 33 4.83 7.65 -13.01
C GLU A 33 5.59 8.38 -11.91
N VAL A 34 5.68 7.76 -10.73
CA VAL A 34 6.45 8.21 -9.59
C VAL A 34 7.57 7.20 -9.38
N THR A 35 8.74 7.54 -9.89
CA THR A 35 9.93 6.68 -9.83
C THR A 35 10.63 6.80 -8.48
N LYS A 36 11.29 5.72 -8.04
CA LYS A 36 12.24 5.79 -6.93
C LYS A 36 13.60 6.30 -7.40
N SER A 37 14.31 7.02 -6.53
CA SER A 37 15.67 7.51 -6.75
C SER A 37 16.52 7.33 -5.50
N GLY A 38 17.84 7.18 -5.68
CA GLY A 38 18.73 6.87 -4.57
C GLY A 38 18.52 5.46 -3.98
N ASP A 39 19.36 5.09 -3.04
CA ASP A 39 19.34 3.76 -2.43
C ASP A 39 18.29 3.67 -1.31
N HIS A 40 18.03 4.77 -0.61
CA HIS A 40 17.12 4.85 0.52
C HIS A 40 16.08 5.96 0.38
N CYS A 41 15.01 5.90 1.17
CA CYS A 41 13.94 6.90 1.21
C CYS A 41 14.47 8.31 1.54
N VAL A 42 15.52 8.42 2.35
CA VAL A 42 16.15 9.70 2.70
C VAL A 42 16.74 10.43 1.49
N ASP A 43 17.16 9.69 0.47
CA ASP A 43 17.74 10.21 -0.77
C ASP A 43 16.70 10.45 -1.87
N ASP A 44 15.44 10.11 -1.60
CA ASP A 44 14.35 10.11 -2.57
C ASP A 44 13.30 11.17 -2.27
N LYS A 45 13.22 12.19 -3.12
CA LYS A 45 12.21 13.26 -3.02
C LYS A 45 10.76 12.76 -3.21
N ASN A 46 10.57 11.56 -3.76
CA ASN A 46 9.28 10.93 -4.02
C ASN A 46 8.87 9.98 -2.89
N CYS A 47 9.70 9.88 -1.84
CA CYS A 47 9.50 9.00 -0.71
C CYS A 47 9.22 9.80 0.59
N PHE A 48 8.40 9.23 1.46
CA PHE A 48 8.13 9.72 2.80
C PHE A 48 7.77 8.53 3.72
N ASN A 49 7.87 8.72 5.04
CA ASN A 49 7.59 7.64 6.00
C ASN A 49 6.76 8.10 7.21
N ARG A 50 6.02 9.18 7.05
CA ARG A 50 5.08 9.73 8.05
C ARG A 50 3.84 10.25 7.35
N TYR A 51 2.70 10.31 8.05
CA TYR A 51 1.47 10.88 7.51
C TYR A 51 1.23 12.28 8.06
N HIS A 52 1.14 13.27 7.18
CA HIS A 52 0.74 14.64 7.50
C HIS A 52 0.21 15.35 6.23
N PRO A 53 -0.88 16.17 6.32
CA PRO A 53 -1.45 16.84 5.14
C PRO A 53 -0.54 17.89 4.51
N LYS A 54 0.50 18.32 5.20
CA LYS A 54 1.50 19.29 4.69
C LYS A 54 2.65 18.63 3.93
N ILE A 55 2.68 17.32 3.82
CA ILE A 55 3.62 16.64 2.92
C ILE A 55 3.24 17.01 1.48
N PRO A 56 4.14 17.63 0.72
CA PRO A 56 3.81 18.12 -0.62
C PRO A 56 3.61 16.94 -1.59
N PRO A 57 2.63 17.03 -2.52
CA PRO A 57 2.47 16.02 -3.54
C PRO A 57 3.65 16.02 -4.52
N VAL A 58 4.13 14.83 -4.85
CA VAL A 58 5.25 14.62 -5.81
C VAL A 58 4.76 14.53 -7.26
N ALA A 59 3.48 14.21 -7.45
CA ALA A 59 2.84 14.12 -8.76
C ALA A 59 1.39 14.56 -8.70
N LYS A 60 0.78 14.78 -9.89
CA LYS A 60 -0.65 15.08 -10.04
C LYS A 60 -1.24 14.21 -11.13
N ALA A 61 -2.35 13.53 -10.84
CA ALA A 61 -3.08 12.70 -11.78
C ALA A 61 -4.52 13.19 -11.96
N ASN A 62 -5.12 12.91 -13.12
CA ASN A 62 -6.58 13.05 -13.29
C ASN A 62 -7.26 11.73 -12.93
N PRO A 63 -8.56 11.74 -12.57
CA PRO A 63 -9.32 10.51 -12.51
C PRO A 63 -9.24 9.75 -13.84
N GLY A 64 -9.04 8.43 -13.79
CA GLY A 64 -8.87 7.58 -14.96
C GLY A 64 -7.45 7.43 -15.47
N ASP A 65 -6.50 8.29 -15.09
CA ASP A 65 -5.09 8.11 -15.42
C ASP A 65 -4.54 6.81 -14.76
N MET A 66 -3.55 6.20 -15.41
CA MET A 66 -2.75 5.10 -14.83
C MET A 66 -1.66 5.73 -13.96
N ILE A 67 -1.69 5.42 -12.67
CA ILE A 67 -0.68 5.87 -11.70
C ILE A 67 0.26 4.69 -11.45
N ILE A 68 1.54 4.91 -11.68
CA ILE A 68 2.60 3.90 -11.54
C ILE A 68 3.52 4.37 -10.41
N LEU A 69 3.60 3.57 -9.34
CA LEU A 69 4.39 3.85 -8.15
C LEU A 69 5.52 2.82 -8.03
N HIS A 70 6.77 3.29 -8.08
CA HIS A 70 7.94 2.45 -7.80
C HIS A 70 8.18 2.46 -6.29
N THR A 71 7.90 1.35 -5.64
CA THR A 71 7.97 1.23 -4.17
C THR A 71 9.30 0.64 -3.72
N ARG A 72 9.65 0.89 -2.47
CA ARG A 72 10.75 0.25 -1.74
C ARG A 72 10.20 -0.89 -0.88
N ASP A 73 11.08 -1.75 -0.40
CA ASP A 73 10.73 -2.72 0.64
C ASP A 73 10.36 -2.01 1.97
N ALA A 74 9.65 -2.72 2.84
CA ALA A 74 9.08 -2.17 4.07
C ALA A 74 10.11 -1.54 5.02
N LEU A 75 11.31 -2.11 5.10
CA LEU A 75 12.31 -1.72 6.07
C LEU A 75 13.34 -0.74 5.53
N ASP A 76 13.36 -0.48 4.21
CA ASP A 76 14.34 0.40 3.52
C ASP A 76 15.80 0.02 3.80
N THR A 77 16.07 -1.29 3.93
CA THR A 77 17.34 -1.80 4.43
C THR A 77 18.40 -2.00 3.36
N GLY A 78 18.02 -2.17 2.11
CA GLY A 78 18.92 -2.57 1.04
C GLY A 78 19.43 -4.00 1.17
N PHE A 79 18.71 -4.89 1.84
CA PHE A 79 19.01 -6.32 1.91
C PHE A 79 19.10 -6.95 0.52
N ARG A 80 19.85 -8.04 0.41
CA ARG A 80 20.14 -8.78 -0.82
C ARG A 80 20.06 -10.28 -0.57
N LEU A 81 20.19 -11.06 -1.64
CA LEU A 81 20.15 -12.53 -1.56
C LEU A 81 21.24 -13.14 -0.66
N ASP A 82 22.32 -12.44 -0.41
CA ASP A 82 23.43 -12.84 0.45
C ASP A 82 23.39 -12.21 1.86
N SER A 83 22.36 -11.43 2.17
CA SER A 83 22.15 -10.89 3.52
C SER A 83 21.91 -12.00 4.54
N THR A 84 22.41 -11.77 5.75
CA THR A 84 22.39 -12.72 6.86
C THR A 84 21.60 -12.17 8.04
N SER A 85 21.35 -12.98 9.05
CA SER A 85 20.68 -12.55 10.27
C SER A 85 21.45 -11.45 11.04
N ASP A 86 22.76 -11.35 10.86
CA ASP A 86 23.57 -10.29 11.48
C ASP A 86 23.24 -8.90 10.91
N ASP A 87 22.81 -8.83 9.64
CA ASP A 87 22.45 -7.57 8.98
C ASP A 87 21.17 -6.97 9.60
N LEU A 88 20.35 -7.79 10.30
CA LEU A 88 19.17 -7.31 11.01
C LEU A 88 19.48 -6.33 12.15
N ALA A 89 20.73 -6.32 12.65
CA ALA A 89 21.18 -5.32 13.61
C ALA A 89 21.18 -3.88 13.07
N THR A 90 21.11 -3.72 11.74
CA THR A 90 21.06 -2.40 11.07
C THR A 90 19.64 -1.87 10.87
N VAL A 91 18.61 -2.68 11.14
CA VAL A 91 17.22 -2.29 10.96
C VAL A 91 16.84 -1.17 11.93
N ASP A 92 16.43 -0.03 11.37
CA ASP A 92 15.88 1.10 12.13
C ASP A 92 14.38 1.21 11.89
N LEU A 93 13.59 0.77 12.85
CA LEU A 93 12.13 0.91 12.80
C LEU A 93 11.68 2.38 12.74
N GLY A 94 12.57 3.35 12.98
CA GLY A 94 12.33 4.77 12.75
C GLY A 94 12.11 5.12 11.28
N LEU A 95 12.62 4.31 10.34
CA LEU A 95 12.52 4.53 8.89
C LEU A 95 11.25 3.90 8.28
N VAL A 96 10.60 3.00 8.98
CA VAL A 96 9.46 2.19 8.53
C VAL A 96 8.17 3.02 8.47
N HIS A 97 7.36 2.93 7.43
CA HIS A 97 7.57 2.32 6.11
C HIS A 97 7.87 3.41 5.09
N PRO A 98 8.75 3.17 4.13
CA PRO A 98 8.96 4.09 3.01
C PRO A 98 7.75 4.04 2.06
N MET A 99 7.02 5.16 1.94
CA MET A 99 5.86 5.32 1.08
C MET A 99 6.23 6.11 -0.18
N THR A 100 5.80 5.65 -1.34
CA THR A 100 5.92 6.37 -2.60
C THR A 100 4.70 7.26 -2.82
N GLY A 101 4.94 8.54 -3.09
CA GLY A 101 3.89 9.56 -3.23
C GLY A 101 4.18 10.80 -2.38
N PRO A 102 3.16 11.58 -1.95
CA PRO A 102 1.74 11.42 -2.30
C PRO A 102 1.40 11.95 -3.70
N VAL A 103 0.41 11.36 -4.33
CA VAL A 103 -0.12 11.80 -5.62
C VAL A 103 -1.41 12.60 -5.41
N TYR A 104 -1.44 13.83 -5.91
CA TYR A 104 -2.61 14.69 -5.88
C TYR A 104 -3.60 14.31 -6.99
N ILE A 105 -4.81 13.90 -6.65
CA ILE A 105 -5.87 13.56 -7.60
C ILE A 105 -6.68 14.83 -7.92
N LYS A 106 -6.57 15.32 -9.15
CA LYS A 106 -7.22 16.56 -9.58
C LYS A 106 -8.73 16.43 -9.51
N GLY A 107 -9.37 17.41 -8.88
CA GLY A 107 -10.83 17.49 -8.73
C GLY A 107 -11.34 16.78 -7.47
N ALA A 108 -10.58 15.91 -6.84
CA ALA A 108 -10.98 15.31 -5.57
C ALA A 108 -11.00 16.35 -4.45
N LYS A 109 -12.02 16.27 -3.59
CA LYS A 109 -12.26 17.18 -2.48
C LYS A 109 -12.40 16.43 -1.17
N ARG A 110 -12.08 17.09 -0.06
CA ARG A 110 -12.45 16.57 1.26
C ARG A 110 -13.92 16.18 1.30
N GLY A 111 -14.20 14.96 1.76
CA GLY A 111 -15.56 14.40 1.82
C GLY A 111 -15.99 13.62 0.56
N ASP A 112 -15.18 13.59 -0.49
CA ASP A 112 -15.29 12.59 -1.56
C ASP A 112 -14.72 11.25 -1.09
N ALA A 113 -14.96 10.18 -1.86
CA ALA A 113 -14.21 8.96 -1.73
C ALA A 113 -13.34 8.72 -2.97
N LEU A 114 -12.18 8.09 -2.78
CA LEU A 114 -11.28 7.68 -3.84
C LEU A 114 -11.36 6.17 -4.02
N GLU A 115 -11.94 5.72 -5.14
CA GLU A 115 -11.87 4.32 -5.56
C GLU A 115 -10.53 4.10 -6.27
N VAL A 116 -9.74 3.17 -5.77
CA VAL A 116 -8.43 2.77 -6.31
C VAL A 116 -8.55 1.34 -6.80
N THR A 117 -8.36 1.11 -8.10
CA THR A 117 -8.31 -0.23 -8.70
C THR A 117 -6.87 -0.65 -8.87
N ILE A 118 -6.48 -1.81 -8.33
CA ILE A 118 -5.16 -2.40 -8.51
C ILE A 118 -5.12 -3.04 -9.90
N ILE A 119 -4.24 -2.55 -10.77
CA ILE A 119 -4.14 -3.00 -12.16
C ILE A 119 -3.01 -4.01 -12.33
N ASP A 120 -1.88 -3.75 -11.71
CA ASP A 120 -0.71 -4.63 -11.76
C ASP A 120 0.21 -4.38 -10.57
N ILE A 121 0.92 -5.44 -10.15
CA ILE A 121 2.00 -5.39 -9.17
C ILE A 121 3.17 -6.16 -9.77
N ALA A 122 4.19 -5.47 -10.26
CA ALA A 122 5.39 -6.11 -10.77
C ALA A 122 6.40 -6.27 -9.63
N PRO A 123 6.74 -7.50 -9.20
CA PRO A 123 7.70 -7.71 -8.13
C PRO A 123 9.12 -7.33 -8.59
N ASP A 124 9.94 -6.83 -7.67
CA ASP A 124 11.39 -6.87 -7.83
C ASP A 124 11.86 -8.34 -7.83
N GLU A 125 13.10 -8.61 -8.23
CA GLU A 125 13.65 -9.98 -8.31
C GLU A 125 14.01 -10.57 -6.94
N TYR A 126 14.00 -9.75 -5.90
CA TYR A 126 14.38 -10.07 -4.53
C TYR A 126 13.31 -9.66 -3.52
N GLY A 127 13.16 -10.49 -2.50
CA GLY A 127 12.39 -10.19 -1.29
C GLY A 127 12.94 -10.93 -0.10
N TYR A 128 12.45 -10.61 1.08
CA TYR A 128 12.88 -11.25 2.32
C TYR A 128 11.71 -11.41 3.30
N THR A 129 11.87 -12.35 4.22
CA THR A 129 11.05 -12.47 5.43
C THR A 129 11.99 -12.45 6.62
N VAL A 130 11.69 -11.65 7.65
CA VAL A 130 12.55 -11.55 8.82
C VAL A 130 11.81 -11.81 10.13
N ILE A 131 12.56 -12.31 11.11
CA ILE A 131 12.21 -12.25 12.52
C ILE A 131 13.15 -11.19 13.12
N ALA A 132 12.60 -10.02 13.45
CA ALA A 132 13.34 -8.97 14.14
C ALA A 132 13.17 -9.13 15.65
N PRO A 133 14.25 -9.12 16.44
CA PRO A 133 14.19 -9.29 17.90
C PRO A 133 13.21 -8.32 18.56
N GLY A 134 12.28 -8.86 19.35
CA GLY A 134 11.27 -8.07 20.06
C GLY A 134 10.09 -7.61 19.21
N PHE A 135 10.04 -7.95 17.93
CA PHE A 135 8.96 -7.64 16.99
C PHE A 135 8.17 -8.90 16.60
N GLY A 136 6.93 -8.71 16.10
CA GLY A 136 6.04 -9.82 15.73
C GLY A 136 5.28 -10.43 16.90
N PHE A 137 4.32 -11.30 16.57
CA PHE A 137 3.41 -11.90 17.56
C PHE A 137 4.02 -13.10 18.31
N LEU A 138 5.06 -13.72 17.75
CA LEU A 138 5.78 -14.84 18.36
C LEU A 138 7.18 -14.47 18.89
N ARG A 139 7.42 -13.20 19.18
CA ARG A 139 8.71 -12.68 19.66
C ARG A 139 9.20 -13.33 20.94
N ASP A 140 8.28 -13.84 21.77
CA ASP A 140 8.63 -14.54 23.02
C ASP A 140 9.09 -15.99 22.77
N VAL A 141 8.72 -16.56 21.62
CA VAL A 141 9.06 -17.93 21.21
C VAL A 141 10.29 -17.94 20.31
N PHE A 142 10.43 -16.93 19.47
CA PHE A 142 11.54 -16.77 18.52
C PHE A 142 12.27 -15.43 18.77
N PRO A 143 13.12 -15.37 19.81
CA PRO A 143 13.79 -14.13 20.21
C PRO A 143 14.99 -13.78 19.32
N ASP A 144 15.54 -14.75 18.60
CA ASP A 144 16.75 -14.57 17.82
C ASP A 144 16.44 -14.02 16.42
N PRO A 145 17.32 -13.14 15.86
CA PRO A 145 17.14 -12.62 14.52
C PRO A 145 17.25 -13.74 13.48
N TYR A 146 16.36 -13.71 12.48
CA TYR A 146 16.40 -14.66 11.38
C TYR A 146 15.95 -13.99 10.08
N ILE A 147 16.59 -14.33 8.94
CA ILE A 147 16.23 -13.86 7.62
C ILE A 147 16.09 -15.03 6.65
N VAL A 148 15.02 -14.99 5.86
CA VAL A 148 14.84 -15.83 4.67
C VAL A 148 14.88 -14.92 3.46
N ASN A 149 15.86 -15.12 2.59
CA ASN A 149 16.00 -14.40 1.34
C ASN A 149 15.28 -15.15 0.22
N TRP A 150 14.48 -14.44 -0.58
CA TRP A 150 13.66 -15.00 -1.63
C TRP A 150 14.06 -14.48 -3.02
N ARG A 151 14.17 -15.37 -4.00
CA ARG A 151 14.15 -15.02 -5.43
C ARG A 151 12.72 -14.99 -5.90
N LEU A 152 12.30 -13.86 -6.45
CA LEU A 152 10.91 -13.59 -6.81
C LEU A 152 10.71 -13.62 -8.32
N THR A 153 9.59 -14.21 -8.74
CA THR A 153 9.09 -14.15 -10.11
C THR A 153 7.57 -13.98 -10.07
N ARG A 154 6.93 -13.75 -11.21
CA ARG A 154 5.45 -13.74 -11.27
C ARG A 154 4.81 -15.14 -11.16
N ILE A 155 5.60 -16.20 -11.00
CA ILE A 155 5.11 -17.57 -10.88
C ILE A 155 5.23 -18.05 -9.43
N GLY A 156 6.35 -17.74 -8.76
CA GLY A 156 6.62 -18.21 -7.42
C GLY A 156 7.88 -17.59 -6.83
N ALA A 157 7.95 -17.59 -5.51
CA ALA A 157 9.13 -17.26 -4.71
C ALA A 157 9.81 -18.54 -4.23
N VAL A 158 11.14 -18.59 -4.33
CA VAL A 158 11.96 -19.70 -3.88
C VAL A 158 13.12 -19.19 -3.03
N SER A 159 13.57 -19.98 -2.08
CA SER A 159 14.68 -19.64 -1.18
C SER A 159 15.61 -20.82 -0.97
N ASP A 160 16.92 -20.55 -0.94
CA ASP A 160 17.92 -21.54 -0.55
C ASP A 160 17.81 -21.89 0.94
N GLY A 161 17.29 -20.98 1.76
CA GLY A 161 17.00 -21.20 3.18
C GLY A 161 15.79 -22.12 3.44
N MET A 162 14.95 -22.36 2.42
CA MET A 162 13.76 -23.21 2.49
C MET A 162 13.67 -24.13 1.26
N PRO A 163 14.60 -25.08 1.11
CA PRO A 163 14.68 -25.91 -0.10
C PRO A 163 13.42 -26.77 -0.30
N GLY A 164 12.96 -26.83 -1.54
CA GLY A 164 11.76 -27.59 -1.92
C GLY A 164 10.44 -26.88 -1.66
N ILE A 165 10.46 -25.66 -1.12
CA ILE A 165 9.28 -24.82 -0.93
C ILE A 165 9.21 -23.78 -2.04
N THR A 166 8.03 -23.63 -2.63
CA THR A 166 7.70 -22.54 -3.56
C THR A 166 6.45 -21.85 -3.06
N ILE A 167 6.53 -20.54 -2.84
CA ILE A 167 5.39 -19.71 -2.45
C ILE A 167 4.78 -19.13 -3.72
N PRO A 168 3.46 -19.33 -3.98
CA PRO A 168 2.81 -18.76 -5.15
C PRO A 168 2.82 -17.23 -5.13
N TYR A 169 2.72 -16.62 -6.32
CA TYR A 169 2.60 -15.17 -6.45
C TYR A 169 1.18 -14.72 -6.09
N GLU A 170 1.04 -14.03 -4.98
CA GLU A 170 -0.21 -13.50 -4.44
C GLU A 170 -0.04 -12.06 -3.94
N ALA A 171 0.68 -11.24 -4.73
CA ALA A 171 1.11 -9.92 -4.30
C ALA A 171 -0.03 -8.93 -4.06
N PHE A 172 0.15 -8.12 -3.03
CA PHE A 172 -0.75 -7.05 -2.63
C PHE A 172 0.00 -5.93 -1.90
N PRO A 173 -0.54 -4.69 -1.83
CA PRO A 173 0.05 -3.65 -1.00
C PRO A 173 -0.29 -3.90 0.48
N GLY A 174 0.70 -4.14 1.35
CA GLY A 174 0.56 -4.08 2.79
C GLY A 174 0.13 -2.67 3.20
N SER A 175 0.79 -1.66 2.63
CA SER A 175 0.47 -0.26 2.88
C SER A 175 0.01 0.47 1.63
N ILE A 176 -1.27 0.90 1.64
CA ILE A 176 -1.85 1.79 0.62
C ILE A 176 -2.90 2.70 1.27
N GLY A 177 -2.97 3.97 0.85
CA GLY A 177 -3.92 4.89 1.47
C GLY A 177 -3.88 6.29 0.91
N VAL A 178 -4.54 7.19 1.64
CA VAL A 178 -4.60 8.63 1.37
C VAL A 178 -4.09 9.43 2.57
N LEU A 179 -3.63 10.67 2.36
CA LEU A 179 -3.17 11.49 3.48
C LEU A 179 -4.32 11.90 4.40
N PRO A 180 -4.10 11.90 5.74
CA PRO A 180 -5.06 12.41 6.71
C PRO A 180 -5.21 13.93 6.62
N GLY A 181 -6.30 14.47 7.18
CA GLY A 181 -6.41 15.89 7.51
C GLY A 181 -5.94 16.20 8.95
N GLU A 182 -5.75 17.48 9.26
CA GLU A 182 -5.35 17.90 10.62
C GLU A 182 -6.36 17.48 11.71
N PRO A 183 -7.70 17.55 11.48
CA PRO A 183 -8.67 17.08 12.47
C PRO A 183 -8.56 15.58 12.74
N GLU A 184 -8.29 14.78 11.71
CA GLU A 184 -8.12 13.33 11.81
C GLU A 184 -6.84 12.99 12.60
N ILE A 185 -5.73 13.68 12.34
CA ILE A 185 -4.49 13.52 13.10
C ILE A 185 -4.74 13.76 14.58
N LYS A 186 -5.43 14.84 14.94
CA LYS A 186 -5.74 15.15 16.32
C LYS A 186 -6.59 14.06 16.99
N LYS A 187 -7.64 13.58 16.29
CA LYS A 187 -8.51 12.51 16.76
C LYS A 187 -7.72 11.21 17.01
N TRP A 188 -6.89 10.81 16.04
CA TRP A 188 -6.16 9.54 16.09
C TRP A 188 -5.04 9.59 17.14
N LYS A 189 -4.31 10.68 17.25
CA LYS A 189 -3.32 10.86 18.33
C LYS A 189 -3.94 10.72 19.71
N SER A 190 -5.13 11.30 19.93
CA SER A 190 -5.82 11.18 21.23
C SER A 190 -6.20 9.71 21.49
N ARG A 191 -6.80 9.03 20.52
CA ARG A 191 -7.17 7.60 20.62
C ARG A 191 -5.94 6.73 20.92
N GLU A 192 -4.85 6.96 20.19
CA GLU A 192 -3.61 6.19 20.35
C GLU A 192 -2.95 6.46 21.72
N ALA A 193 -3.01 7.69 22.22
CA ALA A 193 -2.53 8.02 23.55
C ALA A 193 -3.35 7.32 24.65
N ASP A 194 -4.69 7.25 24.50
CA ASP A 194 -5.56 6.54 25.41
C ASP A 194 -5.28 5.02 25.41
N LEU A 195 -5.04 4.45 24.22
CA LEU A 195 -4.64 3.04 24.08
C LEU A 195 -3.28 2.75 24.74
N ALA A 196 -2.30 3.62 24.54
CA ALA A 196 -1.00 3.50 25.20
C ALA A 196 -1.11 3.59 26.72
N ALA A 197 -1.93 4.50 27.24
CA ALA A 197 -2.20 4.63 28.68
C ALA A 197 -2.89 3.37 29.26
N ALA A 198 -3.65 2.65 28.44
CA ALA A 198 -4.27 1.38 28.80
C ALA A 198 -3.35 0.16 28.60
N SER A 199 -2.05 0.36 28.43
CA SER A 199 -1.03 -0.66 28.17
C SER A 199 -1.14 -1.34 26.77
N GLY A 200 -1.79 -0.69 25.81
CA GLY A 200 -1.74 -1.09 24.40
C GLY A 200 -0.37 -0.79 23.78
N VAL A 201 0.01 -1.59 22.79
CA VAL A 201 1.23 -1.33 22.01
C VAL A 201 0.89 -0.32 20.92
N VAL A 202 1.34 0.93 21.10
CA VAL A 202 1.11 2.02 20.17
C VAL A 202 2.42 2.74 19.87
N LEU A 203 2.69 2.96 18.59
CA LEU A 203 3.83 3.73 18.11
C LEU A 203 3.37 5.17 17.81
N GLY A 204 3.43 6.03 18.79
CA GLY A 204 3.10 7.45 18.66
C GLY A 204 4.03 8.21 17.71
N PRO A 205 3.75 9.51 17.44
CA PRO A 205 4.61 10.35 16.63
C PRO A 205 6.07 10.34 17.11
N SER A 206 7.00 10.21 16.16
CA SER A 206 8.44 10.26 16.42
C SER A 206 9.12 10.99 15.27
N ALA A 207 9.97 11.96 15.59
CA ALA A 207 10.70 12.74 14.62
C ALA A 207 12.03 12.08 14.17
N GLY A 208 12.52 11.08 14.92
CA GLY A 208 13.71 10.31 14.55
C GLY A 208 13.48 9.54 13.25
N GLY A 209 14.36 9.69 12.27
CA GLY A 209 14.22 9.08 10.96
C GLY A 209 13.03 9.57 10.11
N ALA A 210 12.27 10.58 10.55
CA ALA A 210 11.06 11.03 9.90
C ALA A 210 11.32 11.83 8.61
N LEU A 211 10.60 11.47 7.55
CA LEU A 211 10.65 12.08 6.22
C LEU A 211 9.26 12.56 5.78
N PRO A 212 9.18 13.70 5.03
CA PRO A 212 10.27 14.61 4.67
C PRO A 212 10.75 15.41 5.90
N THR A 213 12.06 15.58 6.03
CA THR A 213 12.69 16.20 7.22
C THR A 213 12.18 17.59 7.53
N LYS A 214 11.86 18.40 6.49
CA LYS A 214 11.33 19.78 6.64
C LYS A 214 9.95 19.83 7.27
N VAL A 215 9.16 18.76 7.15
CA VAL A 215 7.80 18.68 7.72
C VAL A 215 7.81 17.88 9.00
N CYS A 216 8.34 16.67 8.98
CA CYS A 216 8.20 15.65 10.02
C CYS A 216 9.47 15.39 10.83
N GLY A 217 10.67 15.75 10.34
CA GLY A 217 11.93 15.48 11.01
C GLY A 217 12.09 16.31 12.30
N GLU A 218 13.18 16.11 13.04
CA GLU A 218 13.44 16.71 14.36
C GLU A 218 13.35 18.26 14.39
N LYS A 219 13.67 18.91 13.27
CA LYS A 219 13.52 20.36 13.06
C LYS A 219 12.34 20.69 12.13
N GLY A 220 11.51 19.72 11.83
CA GLY A 220 10.35 19.86 10.97
C GLY A 220 9.24 20.70 11.61
N SER A 221 8.49 21.39 10.76
CA SER A 221 7.40 22.30 11.21
C SER A 221 6.25 21.57 11.92
N HIS A 222 6.10 20.24 11.71
CA HIS A 222 5.02 19.41 12.25
C HIS A 222 5.55 18.13 12.92
N LYS A 223 6.75 18.16 13.47
CA LYS A 223 7.44 16.99 14.04
C LYS A 223 6.61 16.20 15.07
N ASP A 224 5.74 16.89 15.83
CA ASP A 224 4.94 16.28 16.89
C ASP A 224 3.56 15.79 16.40
N ASP A 225 3.21 16.05 15.13
CA ASP A 225 1.92 15.73 14.54
C ASP A 225 2.02 14.73 13.37
N CYS A 226 3.22 14.45 12.90
CA CYS A 226 3.43 13.45 11.84
C CYS A 226 3.25 12.04 12.39
N LEU A 227 2.21 11.34 11.92
CA LEU A 227 1.89 10.00 12.37
C LEU A 227 2.83 8.95 11.77
N ARG A 228 3.18 7.93 12.57
CA ARG A 228 3.89 6.74 12.06
C ARG A 228 3.01 5.97 11.07
N THR A 229 3.66 5.29 10.14
CA THR A 229 3.00 4.49 9.10
C THR A 229 2.60 3.10 9.56
N ILE A 230 3.21 2.58 10.64
CA ILE A 230 2.97 1.23 11.15
C ILE A 230 1.51 0.99 11.58
N PRO A 231 0.85 1.84 12.39
CA PRO A 231 -0.56 1.62 12.71
C PRO A 231 -1.47 1.92 11.51
N PRO A 232 -2.36 1.00 11.10
CA PRO A 232 -3.41 1.29 10.14
C PRO A 232 -4.47 2.22 10.75
N ARG A 233 -5.10 3.05 9.93
CA ARG A 233 -6.13 4.00 10.37
C ARG A 233 -7.21 4.17 9.32
N GLU A 234 -8.15 5.08 9.59
CA GLU A 234 -9.26 5.41 8.70
C GLU A 234 -8.81 5.88 7.29
N ASN A 235 -7.56 6.30 7.14
CA ASN A 235 -6.97 6.68 5.85
C ASN A 235 -6.35 5.50 5.08
N GLY A 236 -6.43 4.29 5.60
CA GLY A 236 -5.69 3.13 5.13
C GLY A 236 -4.30 3.06 5.77
N GLY A 237 -3.28 2.91 4.97
CA GLY A 237 -1.90 2.69 5.39
C GLY A 237 -1.62 1.20 5.50
N ASN A 238 -1.00 0.77 6.57
CA ASN A 238 -0.56 -0.58 6.84
C ASN A 238 -1.72 -1.51 7.23
N MET A 239 -2.52 -1.88 6.24
CA MET A 239 -3.74 -2.67 6.44
C MET A 239 -3.51 -4.18 6.38
N ASP A 240 -2.49 -4.62 5.66
CA ASP A 240 -2.07 -6.02 5.48
C ASP A 240 -3.21 -6.94 5.04
N VAL A 241 -4.06 -6.44 4.12
CA VAL A 241 -5.21 -7.17 3.60
C VAL A 241 -4.80 -7.95 2.36
N GLN A 242 -4.46 -9.22 2.52
CA GLN A 242 -4.02 -10.10 1.42
C GLN A 242 -5.03 -10.25 0.27
N GLN A 243 -6.29 -9.87 0.47
CA GLN A 243 -7.31 -9.84 -0.58
C GLN A 243 -7.21 -8.62 -1.50
N GLN A 244 -6.34 -7.66 -1.20
CA GLN A 244 -6.11 -6.47 -2.03
C GLN A 244 -5.18 -6.77 -3.22
N GLN A 245 -5.54 -7.76 -4.01
CA GLN A 245 -4.76 -8.27 -5.15
C GLN A 245 -5.12 -7.54 -6.46
N ILE A 246 -4.42 -7.89 -7.54
CA ILE A 246 -4.71 -7.40 -8.89
C ILE A 246 -6.19 -7.63 -9.24
N GLY A 247 -6.85 -6.59 -9.73
CA GLY A 247 -8.27 -6.58 -10.10
C GLY A 247 -9.20 -6.11 -8.99
N THR A 248 -8.75 -6.04 -7.73
CA THR A 248 -9.57 -5.54 -6.63
C THR A 248 -9.63 -4.01 -6.60
N LYS A 249 -10.61 -3.48 -5.88
CA LYS A 249 -10.80 -2.06 -5.65
C LYS A 249 -10.75 -1.76 -4.16
N ILE A 250 -10.13 -0.64 -3.83
CA ILE A 250 -10.14 -0.12 -2.46
C ILE A 250 -10.75 1.27 -2.50
N VAL A 251 -11.69 1.54 -1.62
CA VAL A 251 -12.36 2.84 -1.52
C VAL A 251 -11.91 3.53 -0.24
N PHE A 252 -11.29 4.69 -0.37
CA PHE A 252 -10.79 5.50 0.75
C PHE A 252 -11.61 6.77 0.92
N PRO A 253 -11.95 7.21 2.15
CA PRO A 253 -12.47 8.56 2.38
C PRO A 253 -11.37 9.61 2.16
N CYS A 254 -11.65 10.68 1.41
CA CYS A 254 -10.70 11.77 1.21
C CYS A 254 -10.79 12.77 2.36
N PHE A 255 -9.71 12.93 3.11
CA PHE A 255 -9.60 13.85 4.25
C PHE A 255 -9.06 15.22 3.89
N ILE A 256 -8.47 15.35 2.69
CA ILE A 256 -7.96 16.61 2.14
C ILE A 256 -8.31 16.72 0.66
N ASP A 257 -8.22 17.92 0.11
CA ASP A 257 -8.33 18.14 -1.33
C ASP A 257 -7.20 17.41 -2.06
N GLY A 258 -7.55 16.68 -3.12
CA GLY A 258 -6.62 15.83 -3.86
C GLY A 258 -6.33 14.47 -3.23
N CYS A 259 -6.95 14.15 -2.08
CA CYS A 259 -6.82 12.92 -1.29
C CYS A 259 -5.36 12.62 -0.86
N GLY A 260 -4.36 12.74 -1.75
CA GLY A 260 -2.95 12.45 -1.46
C GLY A 260 -2.66 10.94 -1.43
N LEU A 261 -2.94 10.25 -2.55
CA LEU A 261 -2.73 8.80 -2.70
C LEU A 261 -1.26 8.42 -2.53
N PHE A 262 -1.01 7.35 -1.79
CA PHE A 262 0.32 6.77 -1.61
C PHE A 262 0.24 5.23 -1.54
N ALA A 263 1.37 4.57 -1.77
CA ALA A 263 1.57 3.16 -1.47
C ALA A 263 3.04 2.85 -1.16
N GLY A 264 3.27 1.75 -0.50
CA GLY A 264 4.58 1.18 -0.17
C GLY A 264 4.39 -0.17 0.47
N ASP A 265 5.47 -0.76 1.04
CA ASP A 265 5.32 -1.95 1.83
C ASP A 265 4.54 -3.03 1.06
N ILE A 266 5.08 -3.41 -0.11
CA ILE A 266 4.41 -4.38 -0.97
C ILE A 266 4.84 -5.78 -0.59
N HIS A 267 3.85 -6.62 -0.32
CA HIS A 267 4.05 -8.02 0.00
C HIS A 267 3.93 -8.89 -1.25
N TYR A 268 4.87 -9.80 -1.42
CA TYR A 268 4.77 -10.83 -2.46
C TYR A 268 3.71 -11.88 -2.11
N ALA A 269 3.68 -12.29 -0.86
CA ALA A 269 2.68 -13.13 -0.22
C ALA A 269 2.79 -12.99 1.29
N GLN A 270 1.69 -13.25 2.00
CA GLN A 270 1.62 -13.18 3.46
C GLN A 270 0.74 -14.31 3.99
N GLY A 271 1.17 -14.96 5.07
CA GLY A 271 0.31 -15.85 5.84
C GLY A 271 -0.65 -15.08 6.74
N ASP A 272 -1.72 -15.72 7.19
CA ASP A 272 -2.72 -15.12 8.08
C ASP A 272 -2.07 -14.57 9.36
N GLY A 273 -2.37 -13.31 9.66
CA GLY A 273 -1.93 -12.65 10.88
C GLY A 273 -0.49 -12.15 10.85
N GLU A 274 0.26 -12.34 9.76
CA GLU A 274 1.64 -11.84 9.62
C GLU A 274 2.50 -12.09 10.87
N VAL A 275 2.56 -13.34 11.30
CA VAL A 275 2.94 -13.73 12.68
C VAL A 275 4.36 -13.33 13.07
N SER A 276 5.30 -13.32 12.10
CA SER A 276 6.68 -12.85 12.32
C SER A 276 6.79 -11.31 12.38
N GLY A 277 5.74 -10.60 11.97
CA GLY A 277 5.73 -9.14 11.79
C GLY A 277 6.30 -8.69 10.44
N THR A 278 6.55 -9.65 9.53
CA THR A 278 6.87 -9.41 8.13
C THR A 278 6.27 -10.50 7.25
N ALA A 279 5.87 -10.13 6.06
CA ALA A 279 5.47 -11.02 4.97
C ALA A 279 6.70 -11.49 4.17
N ILE A 280 6.55 -11.77 2.88
CA ILE A 280 7.66 -11.69 1.93
C ILE A 280 7.69 -10.25 1.43
N GLU A 281 8.52 -9.46 2.05
CA GLU A 281 8.71 -8.03 1.78
C GLU A 281 9.47 -7.83 0.48
N MET A 282 9.04 -6.85 -0.34
CA MET A 282 9.72 -6.59 -1.61
C MET A 282 9.56 -5.13 -2.07
N GLY A 283 10.51 -4.67 -2.87
CA GLY A 283 10.28 -3.55 -3.78
C GLY A 283 9.40 -3.97 -4.95
N SER A 284 8.69 -3.04 -5.55
CA SER A 284 7.79 -3.34 -6.67
C SER A 284 7.49 -2.15 -7.56
N VAL A 285 6.83 -2.42 -8.69
CA VAL A 285 6.13 -1.41 -9.49
C VAL A 285 4.65 -1.66 -9.40
N LEU A 286 3.96 -0.86 -8.57
CA LEU A 286 2.51 -0.91 -8.41
C LEU A 286 1.83 0.00 -9.44
N THR A 287 0.89 -0.54 -10.19
CA THR A 287 0.05 0.23 -11.12
C THR A 287 -1.39 0.23 -10.65
N VAL A 288 -1.94 1.44 -10.49
CA VAL A 288 -3.34 1.62 -10.08
C VAL A 288 -4.08 2.58 -11.00
N ARG A 289 -5.40 2.52 -10.97
CA ARG A 289 -6.31 3.50 -11.58
C ARG A 289 -7.24 4.04 -10.53
N VAL A 290 -7.56 5.35 -10.61
CA VAL A 290 -8.38 5.99 -9.60
C VAL A 290 -9.66 6.57 -10.19
N LYS A 291 -10.74 6.57 -9.39
CA LYS A 291 -12.01 7.21 -9.67
C LYS A 291 -12.47 8.01 -8.45
N ILE A 292 -12.99 9.22 -8.67
CA ILE A 292 -13.60 10.03 -7.61
C ILE A 292 -15.06 9.64 -7.48
N LEU A 293 -15.48 9.30 -6.27
CA LEU A 293 -16.88 9.09 -5.89
C LEU A 293 -17.33 10.32 -5.09
N THR A 294 -17.89 11.29 -5.80
CA THR A 294 -18.22 12.61 -5.23
C THR A 294 -19.17 12.51 -4.04
N GLY A 295 -18.76 13.09 -2.92
CA GLY A 295 -19.52 13.15 -1.68
C GLY A 295 -19.67 11.81 -0.94
N LYS A 296 -19.13 10.71 -1.46
CA LYS A 296 -19.29 9.37 -0.89
C LYS A 296 -18.33 9.06 0.28
N GLY A 297 -17.36 9.93 0.53
CA GLY A 297 -16.48 9.84 1.70
C GLY A 297 -17.13 10.37 2.99
N LYS A 298 -18.25 11.11 2.87
CA LYS A 298 -18.99 11.57 4.05
C LYS A 298 -19.66 10.38 4.75
N GLY A 299 -19.30 10.16 6.01
CA GLY A 299 -19.82 9.05 6.80
C GLY A 299 -19.14 7.72 6.55
N MET A 300 -18.08 7.67 5.72
CA MET A 300 -17.16 6.54 5.71
C MET A 300 -16.22 6.67 6.90
N ASP A 301 -16.23 5.68 7.76
CA ASP A 301 -15.32 5.62 8.90
C ASP A 301 -14.01 4.93 8.54
N MET A 302 -14.04 3.97 7.60
CA MET A 302 -12.91 3.11 7.24
C MET A 302 -12.84 2.86 5.74
N PRO A 303 -11.66 2.48 5.20
CA PRO A 303 -11.55 1.96 3.84
C PRO A 303 -12.37 0.68 3.63
N VAL A 304 -12.85 0.49 2.40
CA VAL A 304 -13.60 -0.70 1.98
C VAL A 304 -12.88 -1.36 0.83
N THR A 305 -12.57 -2.64 0.94
CA THR A 305 -12.03 -3.45 -0.16
C THR A 305 -13.15 -4.20 -0.87
N ILE A 306 -13.20 -4.10 -2.18
CA ILE A 306 -14.19 -4.75 -3.06
C ILE A 306 -13.44 -5.74 -3.94
N GLY A 307 -13.56 -7.03 -3.63
CA GLY A 307 -13.08 -8.13 -4.44
C GLY A 307 -14.14 -8.60 -5.44
N ASN A 308 -13.85 -9.71 -6.12
CA ASN A 308 -14.77 -10.27 -7.11
C ASN A 308 -16.05 -10.87 -6.47
N ASP A 309 -15.91 -11.44 -5.29
CA ASP A 309 -16.93 -12.22 -4.58
C ASP A 309 -17.15 -11.78 -3.12
N GLN A 310 -16.43 -10.76 -2.66
CA GLN A 310 -16.47 -10.29 -1.28
C GLN A 310 -16.28 -8.79 -1.16
N ILE A 311 -16.85 -8.23 -0.09
CA ILE A 311 -16.61 -6.86 0.36
C ILE A 311 -16.05 -6.95 1.77
N ILE A 312 -14.93 -6.29 2.02
CA ILE A 312 -14.26 -6.25 3.31
C ILE A 312 -14.30 -4.81 3.81
N ASP A 313 -15.05 -4.58 4.90
CA ASP A 313 -14.99 -3.34 5.65
C ASP A 313 -13.82 -3.41 6.63
N MET A 314 -12.96 -2.41 6.56
CA MET A 314 -11.84 -2.30 7.48
C MET A 314 -12.34 -1.68 8.80
N GLU A 315 -12.03 -2.31 9.91
CA GLU A 315 -12.28 -1.74 11.23
C GLU A 315 -10.96 -1.46 11.95
N PRO A 316 -10.85 -0.35 12.72
CA PRO A 316 -9.66 -0.13 13.51
C PRO A 316 -9.50 -1.27 14.52
N THR A 317 -8.37 -1.94 14.49
CA THR A 317 -8.03 -2.92 15.50
C THR A 317 -8.03 -2.27 16.87
N ARG A 318 -8.67 -2.89 17.83
CA ARG A 318 -8.49 -2.57 19.24
C ARG A 318 -7.26 -3.35 19.71
N TYR A 319 -6.17 -2.66 19.89
CA TYR A 319 -4.94 -3.24 20.41
C TYR A 319 -5.03 -3.48 21.91
#